data_f7f46593f10d401958cba842968b57b1
#
_entry.id   f7f46593f10d401958cba842968b57b1
#
_cell.length_a   1.000
_cell.length_b   1.000
_cell.length_c   1.000
_cell.angle_alpha   90.00
_cell.angle_beta   90.00
_cell.angle_gamma   90.00
#
_symmetry.space_group_name_H-M   'P 1'
#
loop_
_entity.id
_entity.type
_entity.pdbx_description
1 polymer ?
#
loop_
_entity_poly.entity_id
_entity_poly.type
_entity_poly.pdbx_seq_one_letter_code
_entity_poly.pdbx_strand_id
1 'polypeptide(L)'
;MSTAQSLDQVELIDAVHYAEHGYPHEAFRLLRREAPVYYFDRLSLRPFWAITRHSDIVEISRRPDLYLNAPRLVVGADALTGESGALPVRMLLNIDPPDHSAYRALVNKRFTPRALRDIARR
;
A
#
# COMPACT_ATOMS: atom_id res chain seq x y z
N MET A 1 -17.09 -2.90 26.24
CA MET A 1 -17.38 -4.23 25.63
C MET A 1 -17.23 -4.05 24.13
N SER A 2 -16.18 -4.59 23.56
CA SER A 2 -15.92 -4.48 22.11
C SER A 2 -16.91 -5.37 21.38
N THR A 3 -17.83 -4.75 20.63
CA THR A 3 -18.75 -5.48 19.75
C THR A 3 -17.90 -6.22 18.73
N ALA A 4 -18.05 -7.54 18.62
CA ALA A 4 -17.33 -8.32 17.64
C ALA A 4 -17.70 -7.80 16.24
N GLN A 5 -16.76 -7.14 15.60
CA GLN A 5 -16.91 -6.62 14.23
C GLN A 5 -17.01 -7.82 13.27
N SER A 6 -18.05 -7.85 12.46
CA SER A 6 -18.16 -8.85 11.39
C SER A 6 -17.35 -8.42 10.17
N LEU A 7 -16.99 -9.37 9.28
CA LEU A 7 -16.28 -9.05 8.03
C LEU A 7 -17.02 -8.02 7.16
N ASP A 8 -18.33 -8.05 7.17
CA ASP A 8 -19.17 -7.11 6.41
C ASP A 8 -19.11 -5.67 6.93
N GLN A 9 -18.70 -5.49 8.19
CA GLN A 9 -18.56 -4.19 8.84
C GLN A 9 -17.12 -3.64 8.81
N VAL A 10 -16.20 -4.37 8.20
CA VAL A 10 -14.82 -3.92 8.09
C VAL A 10 -14.75 -2.66 7.23
N GLU A 11 -14.17 -1.61 7.78
CA GLU A 11 -13.87 -0.37 7.09
C GLU A 11 -12.35 -0.13 7.13
N LEU A 12 -11.73 0.07 5.95
CA LEU A 12 -10.28 0.19 5.82
C LEU A 12 -9.83 1.56 5.30
N ILE A 13 -10.73 2.38 4.75
CA ILE A 13 -10.35 3.56 3.96
C ILE A 13 -11.20 4.80 4.29
N ASP A 14 -12.00 4.76 5.31
CA ASP A 14 -12.77 5.91 5.75
C ASP A 14 -11.86 6.97 6.38
N ALA A 15 -11.65 8.09 5.65
CA ALA A 15 -10.80 9.19 6.10
C ALA A 15 -11.32 9.85 7.39
N VAL A 16 -12.63 9.88 7.59
CA VAL A 16 -13.24 10.44 8.80
C VAL A 16 -12.92 9.55 9.99
N HIS A 17 -13.08 8.24 9.81
CA HIS A 17 -12.71 7.27 10.86
C HIS A 17 -11.23 7.39 11.26
N TYR A 18 -10.33 7.53 10.28
CA TYR A 18 -8.89 7.71 10.57
C TYR A 18 -8.60 9.02 11.32
N ALA A 19 -9.30 10.10 10.98
CA ALA A 19 -9.12 11.38 11.66
C ALA A 19 -9.60 11.36 13.11
N GLU A 20 -10.70 10.68 13.38
CA GLU A 20 -11.33 10.66 14.71
C GLU A 20 -10.78 9.56 15.63
N HIS A 21 -10.44 8.39 15.08
CA HIS A 21 -10.13 7.19 15.86
C HIS A 21 -8.75 6.61 15.56
N GLY A 22 -8.04 7.14 14.56
CA GLY A 22 -6.76 6.59 14.12
C GLY A 22 -6.89 5.30 13.32
N TYR A 23 -5.83 4.49 13.29
CA TYR A 23 -5.80 3.26 12.50
C TYR A 23 -6.80 2.23 13.00
N PRO A 24 -7.56 1.56 12.09
CA PRO A 24 -8.56 0.56 12.44
C PRO A 24 -7.92 -0.79 12.81
N HIS A 25 -7.16 -0.82 13.91
CA HIS A 25 -6.38 -1.99 14.33
C HIS A 25 -7.21 -3.26 14.51
N GLU A 26 -8.44 -3.13 15.00
CA GLU A 26 -9.34 -4.26 15.21
C GLU A 26 -9.81 -4.86 13.88
N ALA A 27 -10.13 -4.03 12.89
CA ALA A 27 -10.46 -4.47 11.55
C ALA A 27 -9.30 -5.26 10.92
N PHE A 28 -8.08 -4.75 11.01
CA PHE A 28 -6.90 -5.46 10.52
C PHE A 28 -6.61 -6.75 11.29
N ARG A 29 -6.89 -6.79 12.59
CA ARG A 29 -6.73 -8.01 13.40
C ARG A 29 -7.74 -9.07 12.99
N LEU A 30 -9.00 -8.67 12.79
CA LEU A 30 -10.05 -9.55 12.30
C LEU A 30 -9.70 -10.14 10.93
N LEU A 31 -9.30 -9.29 9.99
CA LEU A 31 -8.90 -9.74 8.65
C LEU A 31 -7.73 -10.73 8.69
N ARG A 32 -6.67 -10.45 9.46
CA ARG A 32 -5.53 -11.38 9.58
C ARG A 32 -5.94 -12.75 10.10
N ARG A 33 -6.95 -12.80 10.96
CA ARG A 33 -7.43 -14.04 11.56
C ARG A 33 -8.35 -14.81 10.64
N GLU A 34 -9.32 -14.14 10.02
CA GLU A 34 -10.45 -14.79 9.36
C GLU A 34 -10.41 -14.71 7.84
N ALA A 35 -9.91 -13.60 7.29
CA ALA A 35 -9.85 -13.36 5.85
C ALA A 35 -8.58 -12.57 5.48
N PRO A 36 -7.38 -13.19 5.56
CA PRO A 36 -6.11 -12.48 5.37
C PRO A 36 -5.91 -11.92 3.96
N VAL A 37 -6.62 -12.45 2.99
CA VAL A 37 -6.79 -11.93 1.64
C VAL A 37 -8.28 -11.63 1.49
N TYR A 38 -8.66 -10.37 1.54
CA TYR A 38 -10.04 -9.93 1.57
C TYR A 38 -10.38 -9.05 0.37
N TYR A 39 -11.43 -9.41 -0.36
CA TYR A 39 -11.95 -8.60 -1.46
C TYR A 39 -12.78 -7.45 -0.89
N PHE A 40 -12.24 -6.25 -0.99
CA PHE A 40 -12.90 -5.05 -0.50
C PHE A 40 -13.60 -4.35 -1.65
N ASP A 41 -14.93 -4.33 -1.60
CA ASP A 41 -15.80 -3.70 -2.58
C ASP A 41 -16.76 -2.75 -1.86
N ARG A 42 -16.65 -1.47 -2.14
CA ARG A 42 -17.50 -0.42 -1.60
C ARG A 42 -17.89 0.56 -2.71
N LEU A 43 -19.13 1.04 -2.66
CA LEU A 43 -19.76 1.83 -3.73
C LEU A 43 -18.99 3.06 -4.20
N SER A 44 -18.12 3.64 -3.37
CA SER A 44 -17.38 4.87 -3.67
C SER A 44 -15.95 4.65 -4.13
N LEU A 45 -15.51 3.40 -4.20
CA LEU A 45 -14.11 3.05 -4.46
C LEU A 45 -14.02 1.95 -5.52
N ARG A 46 -12.90 1.91 -6.24
CA ARG A 46 -12.62 0.71 -7.03
C ARG A 46 -12.35 -0.47 -6.12
N PRO A 47 -12.94 -1.63 -6.40
CA PRO A 47 -12.67 -2.84 -5.63
C PRO A 47 -11.18 -3.20 -5.65
N PHE A 48 -10.69 -3.74 -4.53
CA PHE A 48 -9.30 -4.18 -4.41
C PHE A 48 -9.18 -5.36 -3.43
N TRP A 49 -8.06 -6.06 -3.51
CA TRP A 49 -7.69 -7.09 -2.56
C TRP A 49 -6.87 -6.52 -1.42
N ALA A 50 -7.38 -6.58 -0.19
CA ALA A 50 -6.66 -6.21 1.01
C ALA A 50 -5.83 -7.41 1.49
N ILE A 51 -4.50 -7.27 1.46
CA ILE A 51 -3.56 -8.29 1.94
C ILE A 51 -3.09 -7.87 3.32
N THR A 52 -3.32 -8.70 4.33
CA THR A 52 -3.12 -8.29 5.73
C THR A 52 -2.07 -9.09 6.49
N ARG A 53 -1.64 -10.27 6.00
CA ARG A 53 -0.55 -11.05 6.60
C ARG A 53 0.79 -10.58 6.08
N HIS A 54 1.75 -10.41 6.99
CA HIS A 54 3.12 -10.00 6.65
C HIS A 54 3.81 -10.97 5.69
N SER A 55 3.64 -12.28 5.88
CA SER A 55 4.20 -13.30 4.98
C SER A 55 3.77 -13.09 3.52
N ASP A 56 2.48 -12.84 3.33
CA ASP A 56 1.88 -12.70 2.00
C ASP A 56 2.35 -11.39 1.33
N ILE A 57 2.45 -10.31 2.12
CA ILE A 57 3.00 -9.02 1.65
C ILE A 57 4.47 -9.19 1.23
N VAL A 58 5.28 -9.91 2.01
CA VAL A 58 6.68 -10.18 1.68
C VAL A 58 6.80 -11.02 0.41
N GLU A 59 5.96 -12.05 0.25
CA GLU A 59 5.95 -12.86 -0.97
C GLU A 59 5.60 -12.02 -2.20
N ILE A 60 4.51 -11.26 -2.15
CA ILE A 60 4.09 -10.36 -3.22
C ILE A 60 5.21 -9.38 -3.59
N SER A 61 5.84 -8.75 -2.59
CA SER A 61 6.91 -7.76 -2.79
C SER A 61 8.17 -8.33 -3.44
N ARG A 62 8.40 -9.65 -3.33
CA ARG A 62 9.54 -10.33 -3.94
C ARG A 62 9.31 -10.77 -5.38
N ARG A 63 8.09 -10.61 -5.87
CA ARG A 63 7.68 -11.08 -7.19
C ARG A 63 7.20 -9.95 -8.10
N PRO A 64 8.09 -9.01 -8.47
CA PRO A 64 7.75 -7.91 -9.37
C PRO A 64 7.46 -8.37 -10.80
N ASP A 65 7.72 -9.63 -11.12
CA ASP A 65 7.33 -10.30 -12.36
C ASP A 65 5.84 -10.58 -12.44
N LEU A 66 5.17 -10.73 -11.31
CA LEU A 66 3.75 -11.03 -11.20
C LEU A 66 2.92 -9.86 -10.65
N TYR A 67 3.50 -9.07 -9.77
CA TYR A 67 2.80 -8.01 -9.05
C TYR A 67 3.45 -6.66 -9.36
N LEU A 68 2.74 -5.84 -10.11
CA LEU A 68 3.24 -4.55 -10.57
C LEU A 68 2.81 -3.43 -9.62
N ASN A 69 3.65 -2.40 -9.51
CA ASN A 69 3.33 -1.18 -8.76
C ASN A 69 2.54 -0.17 -9.60
N ALA A 70 2.82 -0.15 -10.91
CA ALA A 70 2.07 0.69 -11.83
C ALA A 70 0.65 0.12 -12.06
N PRO A 71 -0.32 0.98 -12.41
CA PRO A 71 -0.23 2.45 -12.48
C PRO A 71 -0.57 3.15 -11.14
N ARG A 72 -0.89 2.41 -10.09
CA ARG A 72 -1.46 2.95 -8.85
C ARG A 72 -0.59 2.71 -7.64
N LEU A 73 -0.49 3.72 -6.78
CA LEU A 73 0.19 3.62 -5.47
C LEU A 73 -0.77 3.64 -4.29
N VAL A 74 -1.98 4.11 -4.50
CA VAL A 74 -2.93 4.32 -3.42
C VAL A 74 -4.30 3.79 -3.81
N VAL A 75 -5.06 3.34 -2.83
CA VAL A 75 -6.47 3.09 -2.95
C VAL A 75 -7.20 4.42 -2.75
N GLY A 76 -8.03 4.80 -3.69
CA GLY A 76 -8.74 6.07 -3.61
C GLY A 76 -9.84 6.18 -4.67
N ALA A 77 -10.61 7.27 -4.57
CA ALA A 77 -11.60 7.60 -5.56
C ALA A 77 -10.94 7.95 -6.90
N ASP A 78 -11.57 7.58 -8.00
CA ASP A 78 -11.08 7.85 -9.35
C ASP A 78 -10.88 9.35 -9.64
N ALA A 79 -11.55 10.21 -8.88
CA ALA A 79 -11.38 11.67 -8.97
C ALA A 79 -9.93 12.14 -8.74
N LEU A 80 -9.12 11.40 -7.98
CA LEU A 80 -7.72 11.76 -7.72
C LEU A 80 -6.74 11.22 -8.78
N THR A 81 -7.16 10.21 -9.53
CA THR A 81 -6.27 9.47 -10.44
C THR A 81 -6.72 9.50 -11.89
N GLY A 82 -7.87 10.09 -12.17
CA GLY A 82 -8.51 10.06 -13.50
C GLY A 82 -8.99 8.66 -13.88
N GLU A 83 -9.58 8.53 -15.07
CA GLU A 83 -10.14 7.26 -15.57
C GLU A 83 -9.10 6.12 -15.65
N SER A 84 -7.85 6.46 -15.93
CA SER A 84 -6.76 5.46 -16.01
C SER A 84 -6.29 4.99 -14.64
N GLY A 85 -6.61 5.72 -13.55
CA GLY A 85 -6.09 5.47 -12.22
C GLY A 85 -4.57 5.66 -12.08
N ALA A 86 -3.93 6.23 -13.09
CA ALA A 86 -2.50 6.49 -13.07
C ALA A 86 -2.22 7.82 -12.37
N LEU A 87 -1.18 7.85 -11.55
CA LEU A 87 -0.65 9.12 -11.05
C LEU A 87 0.00 9.88 -12.21
N PRO A 88 -0.19 11.22 -12.28
CA PRO A 88 0.34 12.03 -13.38
C PRO A 88 1.88 12.14 -13.37
N VAL A 89 2.51 11.65 -12.32
CA VAL A 89 3.97 11.73 -12.11
C VAL A 89 4.58 10.34 -11.97
N ARG A 90 5.61 10.07 -12.78
CA ARG A 90 6.45 8.88 -12.60
C ARG A 90 7.40 9.09 -11.41
N MET A 91 7.22 8.27 -10.40
CA MET A 91 8.07 8.23 -9.22
C MET A 91 8.72 6.86 -9.10
N LEU A 92 9.83 6.76 -8.38
CA LEU A 92 10.51 5.47 -8.17
C LEU A 92 9.58 4.41 -7.56
N LEU A 93 8.54 4.82 -6.86
CA LEU A 93 7.55 3.94 -6.23
C LEU A 93 6.53 3.33 -7.21
N ASN A 94 6.30 3.95 -8.37
CA ASN A 94 5.32 3.48 -9.37
C ASN A 94 5.97 3.11 -10.71
N ILE A 95 7.25 2.80 -10.68
CA ILE A 95 8.01 2.29 -11.82
C ILE A 95 8.28 0.81 -11.59
N ASP A 96 7.99 -0.02 -12.58
CA ASP A 96 8.26 -1.45 -12.55
C ASP A 96 9.54 -1.81 -13.34
N PRO A 97 10.05 -3.04 -13.19
CA PRO A 97 11.14 -3.52 -14.05
C PRO A 97 10.77 -3.45 -15.55
N PRO A 98 11.75 -3.20 -16.44
CA PRO A 98 13.20 -3.05 -16.18
C PRO A 98 13.62 -1.67 -15.70
N ASP A 99 12.80 -0.64 -15.90
CA ASP A 99 13.15 0.76 -15.67
C ASP A 99 13.48 1.05 -14.18
N HIS A 100 12.75 0.44 -13.26
CA HIS A 100 12.96 0.63 -11.82
C HIS A 100 14.42 0.47 -11.41
N SER A 101 15.09 -0.57 -11.88
CA SER A 101 16.48 -0.86 -11.53
C SER A 101 17.43 0.25 -12.00
N ALA A 102 17.21 0.80 -13.19
CA ALA A 102 18.00 1.89 -13.74
C ALA A 102 17.86 3.17 -12.90
N TYR A 103 16.62 3.57 -12.60
CA TYR A 103 16.35 4.75 -11.75
C TYR A 103 16.88 4.57 -10.33
N ARG A 104 16.68 3.41 -9.72
CA ARG A 104 17.18 3.11 -8.39
C ARG A 104 18.71 3.18 -8.31
N ALA A 105 19.42 2.74 -9.35
CA ALA A 105 20.88 2.80 -9.40
C ALA A 105 21.42 4.23 -9.27
N LEU A 106 20.70 5.23 -9.78
CA LEU A 106 21.10 6.64 -9.67
C LEU A 106 21.18 7.13 -8.22
N VAL A 107 20.29 6.66 -7.39
CA VAL A 107 20.16 7.12 -5.98
C VAL A 107 20.87 6.21 -4.97
N ASN A 108 21.15 4.94 -5.32
CA ASN A 108 21.71 3.96 -4.41
C ASN A 108 23.01 4.41 -3.70
N LYS A 109 23.87 5.13 -4.41
CA LYS A 109 25.15 5.64 -3.85
C LYS A 109 24.93 6.61 -2.68
N ARG A 110 23.78 7.28 -2.61
CA ARG A 110 23.43 8.24 -1.56
C ARG A 110 22.87 7.57 -0.28
N PHE A 111 22.51 6.29 -0.39
CA PHE A 111 21.90 5.51 0.71
C PHE A 111 22.82 4.39 1.22
N THR A 112 24.12 4.47 0.92
CA THR A 112 25.10 3.53 1.49
C THR A 112 25.27 3.79 3.00
N PRO A 113 25.65 2.78 3.80
CA PRO A 113 25.92 2.97 5.24
C PRO A 113 26.93 4.09 5.55
N ARG A 114 27.90 4.29 4.65
CA ARG A 114 28.87 5.40 4.76
C ARG A 114 28.18 6.75 4.55
N ALA A 115 27.40 6.91 3.47
CA ALA A 115 26.71 8.16 3.18
C ALA A 115 25.71 8.51 4.27
N LEU A 116 24.98 7.52 4.82
CA LEU A 116 24.04 7.74 5.92
C LEU A 116 24.77 8.18 7.21
N ARG A 117 25.94 7.61 7.55
CA ARG A 117 26.73 8.08 8.69
C ARG A 117 27.21 9.51 8.55
N ASP A 118 27.57 9.91 7.33
CA ASP A 118 28.01 11.30 7.06
C ASP A 118 26.85 12.31 7.19
N ILE A 119 25.62 11.89 6.86
CA ILE A 119 24.41 12.71 7.08
C ILE A 119 24.07 12.82 8.57
N ALA A 120 24.16 11.72 9.31
CA ALA A 120 23.83 11.69 10.73
C ALA A 120 24.81 12.50 11.63
N ARG A 121 25.97 12.89 11.09
CA ARG A 121 26.96 13.72 11.79
C ARG A 121 26.80 15.22 11.57
N ARG A 122 25.87 15.63 10.71
CA ARG A 122 25.58 17.03 10.41
C ARG A 122 24.44 17.56 11.28
#